data_388058c7b1cafe69e31eb59a8f246e18
#
_entry.id   388058c7b1cafe69e31eb59a8f246e18
#
_cell.length_a   1.000
_cell.length_b   1.000
_cell.length_c   1.000
_cell.angle_alpha   90.00
_cell.angle_beta   90.00
_cell.angle_gamma   90.00
#
_symmetry.space_group_name_H-M   'P 1'
#
loop_
_entity.id
_entity.type
_entity.pdbx_description
1 polymer ?
#
loop_
_entity_poly.entity_id
_entity_poly.type
_entity_poly.pdbx_seq_one_letter_code
_entity_poly.pdbx_strand_id
1 'polypeptide(L)'
;MKTGLILEGGAVRGIFTAGVLDRLMENGIYYPYVVGVSAGGGNAMSYVSRQIGRTARQINAPKSESYFGLRQFMEVHKIINLDKMVYEYPYKQFPFDFDTYFKSGIEVEYACTCCETGKAEFFTESSDEKRLLTIAKATCSVPMLCDPVELDGKHYLDGSIADSIPIEHALEKGCDRVVIVMTKPDTNVAPTNYAKFRKVINHMYKNYPAFVDACMERVENYNKTIALMDKLEREGKAFVIRPQIPTISKFEQDSRKIMELYRHGYTLMDKRLMELVDWNEGRTPVHVENVGHAPALAEEMDDEVLLASG
;
A
#
# COMPACT_ATOMS: atom_id res chain seq x y z
N MET A 1 -12.68 -11.51 -19.49
CA MET A 1 -11.59 -10.53 -19.29
C MET A 1 -11.36 -10.43 -17.79
N LYS A 2 -10.14 -10.73 -17.30
CA LYS A 2 -9.77 -10.68 -15.86
C LYS A 2 -9.29 -9.26 -15.54
N THR A 3 -9.94 -8.58 -14.60
CA THR A 3 -9.50 -7.27 -14.09
C THR A 3 -8.85 -7.46 -12.73
N GLY A 4 -7.64 -6.93 -12.55
CA GLY A 4 -6.92 -6.92 -11.27
C GLY A 4 -7.08 -5.58 -10.54
N LEU A 5 -7.05 -5.62 -9.21
CA LEU A 5 -7.00 -4.45 -8.34
C LEU A 5 -5.61 -4.34 -7.70
N ILE A 6 -4.93 -3.21 -7.94
CA ILE A 6 -3.60 -2.93 -7.41
C ILE A 6 -3.68 -1.80 -6.40
N LEU A 7 -3.16 -2.04 -5.19
CA LEU A 7 -3.24 -1.11 -4.07
C LEU A 7 -1.82 -0.67 -3.65
N GLU A 8 -1.49 0.59 -3.96
CA GLU A 8 -0.19 1.19 -3.59
C GLU A 8 -0.04 1.28 -2.08
N GLY A 9 1.21 1.13 -1.60
CA GLY A 9 1.60 1.43 -0.23
C GLY A 9 1.66 2.92 0.07
N GLY A 10 1.63 3.29 1.36
CA GLY A 10 1.69 4.70 1.73
C GLY A 10 1.51 4.99 3.22
N ALA A 11 1.64 4.00 4.08
CA ALA A 11 1.39 4.10 5.52
C ALA A 11 0.03 4.78 5.79
N VAL A 12 -0.03 5.88 6.58
CA VAL A 12 -1.29 6.60 6.88
C VAL A 12 -2.00 7.12 5.63
N ARG A 13 -1.28 7.39 4.53
CA ARG A 13 -1.89 7.79 3.24
C ARG A 13 -2.83 6.72 2.65
N GLY A 14 -2.67 5.46 3.04
CA GLY A 14 -3.60 4.36 2.70
C GLY A 14 -5.03 4.59 3.18
N ILE A 15 -5.29 5.63 3.97
CA ILE A 15 -6.63 6.08 4.36
C ILE A 15 -7.46 6.56 3.15
N PHE A 16 -6.81 7.13 2.12
CA PHE A 16 -7.46 7.44 0.84
C PHE A 16 -7.96 6.17 0.17
N THR A 17 -7.10 5.16 0.09
CA THR A 17 -7.44 3.84 -0.46
C THR A 17 -8.61 3.21 0.30
N ALA A 18 -8.64 3.33 1.63
CA ALA A 18 -9.76 2.85 2.44
C ALA A 18 -11.09 3.51 2.01
N GLY A 19 -11.11 4.83 1.80
CA GLY A 19 -12.31 5.53 1.32
C GLY A 19 -12.76 5.06 -0.06
N VAL A 20 -11.83 4.85 -0.99
CA VAL A 20 -12.12 4.30 -2.32
C VAL A 20 -12.72 2.91 -2.22
N LEU A 21 -12.10 2.02 -1.45
CA LEU A 21 -12.53 0.61 -1.32
C LEU A 21 -13.86 0.48 -0.58
N ASP A 22 -14.10 1.28 0.45
CA ASP A 22 -15.38 1.30 1.16
C ASP A 22 -16.51 1.63 0.18
N ARG A 23 -16.30 2.61 -0.72
CA ARG A 23 -17.31 2.95 -1.73
C ARG A 23 -17.50 1.85 -2.77
N LEU A 24 -16.44 1.15 -3.17
CA LEU A 24 -16.56 -0.03 -4.05
C LEU A 24 -17.34 -1.15 -3.38
N MET A 25 -17.02 -1.47 -2.11
CA MET A 25 -17.68 -2.52 -1.34
C MET A 25 -19.17 -2.26 -1.14
N GLU A 26 -19.57 -1.01 -0.86
CA GLU A 26 -20.98 -0.59 -0.74
C GLU A 26 -21.78 -0.82 -2.04
N ASN A 27 -21.10 -0.79 -3.18
CA ASN A 27 -21.71 -1.05 -4.49
C ASN A 27 -21.52 -2.50 -4.98
N GLY A 28 -21.01 -3.39 -4.12
CA GLY A 28 -20.80 -4.79 -4.46
C GLY A 28 -19.73 -5.03 -5.53
N ILE A 29 -18.83 -4.05 -5.76
CA ILE A 29 -17.77 -4.17 -6.76
C ILE A 29 -16.56 -4.85 -6.12
N TYR A 30 -16.27 -6.08 -6.56
CA TYR A 30 -15.16 -6.90 -6.13
C TYR A 30 -14.41 -7.45 -7.33
N TYR A 31 -13.08 -7.34 -7.29
CA TYR A 31 -12.21 -7.84 -8.36
C TYR A 31 -11.70 -9.24 -8.03
N PRO A 32 -11.58 -10.14 -9.04
CA PRO A 32 -11.19 -11.53 -8.81
C PRO A 32 -9.72 -11.70 -8.41
N TYR A 33 -8.89 -10.68 -8.65
CA TYR A 33 -7.48 -10.62 -8.27
C TYR A 33 -7.18 -9.29 -7.61
N VAL A 34 -6.49 -9.33 -6.47
CA VAL A 34 -6.07 -8.16 -5.70
C VAL A 34 -4.61 -8.32 -5.31
N VAL A 35 -3.80 -7.30 -5.55
CA VAL A 35 -2.44 -7.25 -5.01
C VAL A 35 -2.23 -5.96 -4.23
N GLY A 36 -1.73 -6.09 -3.00
CA GLY A 36 -1.49 -4.97 -2.10
C GLY A 36 -0.05 -4.89 -1.62
N VAL A 37 0.43 -3.66 -1.48
CA VAL A 37 1.78 -3.36 -1.01
C VAL A 37 1.68 -2.54 0.28
N SER A 38 2.35 -2.95 1.37
CA SER A 38 2.37 -2.19 2.62
C SER A 38 0.95 -1.87 3.13
N ALA A 39 0.61 -0.60 3.34
CA ALA A 39 -0.75 -0.17 3.69
C ALA A 39 -1.81 -0.62 2.67
N GLY A 40 -1.44 -0.77 1.39
CA GLY A 40 -2.29 -1.37 0.36
C GLY A 40 -2.65 -2.82 0.68
N GLY A 41 -1.71 -3.59 1.25
CA GLY A 41 -1.97 -4.94 1.76
C GLY A 41 -2.99 -4.96 2.90
N GLY A 42 -2.86 -4.05 3.87
CA GLY A 42 -3.85 -3.90 4.95
C GLY A 42 -5.25 -3.51 4.43
N ASN A 43 -5.30 -2.68 3.40
CA ASN A 43 -6.53 -2.32 2.69
C ASN A 43 -7.13 -3.52 1.95
N ALA A 44 -6.30 -4.33 1.26
CA ALA A 44 -6.72 -5.56 0.59
C ALA A 44 -7.39 -6.53 1.56
N MET A 45 -6.82 -6.71 2.77
CA MET A 45 -7.41 -7.55 3.80
C MET A 45 -8.85 -7.13 4.11
N SER A 46 -9.09 -5.84 4.40
CA SER A 46 -10.43 -5.33 4.73
C SER A 46 -11.41 -5.41 3.55
N TYR A 47 -10.94 -5.18 2.33
CA TYR A 47 -11.74 -5.28 1.11
C TYR A 47 -12.18 -6.73 0.86
N VAL A 48 -11.26 -7.68 0.93
CA VAL A 48 -11.55 -9.10 0.67
C VAL A 48 -12.43 -9.71 1.75
N SER A 49 -12.24 -9.30 3.01
CA SER A 49 -13.12 -9.69 4.13
C SER A 49 -14.42 -8.89 4.21
N ARG A 50 -14.70 -8.00 3.24
CA ARG A 50 -15.92 -7.19 3.12
C ARG A 50 -16.20 -6.30 4.34
N GLN A 51 -15.15 -5.86 5.02
CA GLN A 51 -15.26 -5.10 6.25
C GLN A 51 -15.18 -3.58 6.02
N ILE A 52 -16.30 -3.00 5.56
CA ILE A 52 -16.44 -1.55 5.33
C ILE A 52 -16.04 -0.75 6.57
N GLY A 53 -15.22 0.28 6.38
CA GLY A 53 -14.74 1.19 7.42
C GLY A 53 -13.71 0.58 8.38
N ARG A 54 -13.34 -0.70 8.28
CA ARG A 54 -12.38 -1.31 9.20
C ARG A 54 -11.01 -0.63 9.14
N THR A 55 -10.44 -0.48 7.94
CA THR A 55 -9.14 0.18 7.75
C THR A 55 -9.18 1.64 8.22
N ALA A 56 -10.27 2.36 7.96
CA ALA A 56 -10.41 3.74 8.41
C ALA A 56 -10.39 3.86 9.94
N ARG A 57 -11.09 2.97 10.65
CA ARG A 57 -11.05 2.91 12.12
C ARG A 57 -9.67 2.55 12.65
N GLN A 58 -8.96 1.65 11.99
CA GLN A 58 -7.62 1.20 12.38
C GLN A 58 -6.56 2.31 12.21
N ILE A 59 -6.55 2.98 11.05
CA ILE A 59 -5.60 4.08 10.78
C ILE A 59 -5.89 5.30 11.66
N ASN A 60 -7.17 5.60 11.90
CA ASN A 60 -7.62 6.73 12.73
C ASN A 60 -7.91 6.31 14.17
N ALA A 61 -7.22 5.31 14.69
CA ALA A 61 -7.36 4.87 16.06
C ALA A 61 -7.03 5.99 17.06
N PRO A 62 -7.71 6.04 18.23
CA PRO A 62 -7.35 6.98 19.29
C PRO A 62 -5.86 6.86 19.65
N LYS A 63 -5.21 7.97 20.03
CA LYS A 63 -3.77 7.97 20.39
C LYS A 63 -3.41 6.95 21.45
N SER A 64 -4.33 6.62 22.38
CA SER A 64 -4.15 5.58 23.39
C SER A 64 -4.04 4.16 22.80
N GLU A 65 -4.61 3.95 21.64
CA GLU A 65 -4.64 2.65 20.94
C GLU A 65 -3.72 2.61 19.72
N SER A 66 -3.19 3.76 19.27
CA SER A 66 -2.34 3.87 18.10
C SER A 66 -1.14 2.90 18.18
N TYR A 67 -0.79 2.31 17.04
CA TYR A 67 0.39 1.43 16.88
C TYR A 67 1.66 2.19 16.51
N PHE A 68 1.63 3.52 16.36
CA PHE A 68 2.80 4.33 16.03
C PHE A 68 2.85 5.66 16.80
N GLY A 69 4.04 6.28 16.84
CA GLY A 69 4.30 7.56 17.46
C GLY A 69 5.11 7.48 18.74
N LEU A 70 5.30 8.64 19.41
CA LEU A 70 6.18 8.78 20.58
C LEU A 70 5.79 7.84 21.73
N ARG A 71 4.51 7.56 21.92
CA ARG A 71 4.07 6.61 22.95
C ARG A 71 4.63 5.21 22.71
N GLN A 72 4.58 4.71 21.48
CA GLN A 72 5.13 3.40 21.14
C GLN A 72 6.65 3.38 21.34
N PHE A 73 7.34 4.48 21.01
CA PHE A 73 8.75 4.60 21.31
C PHE A 73 9.06 4.49 22.82
N MET A 74 8.24 5.09 23.68
CA MET A 74 8.40 4.96 25.14
C MET A 74 8.06 3.56 25.68
N GLU A 75 7.10 2.86 25.08
CA GLU A 75 6.63 1.54 25.54
C GLU A 75 7.52 0.39 25.04
N VAL A 76 7.92 0.41 23.76
CA VAL A 76 8.61 -0.71 23.09
C VAL A 76 9.89 -0.32 22.36
N HIS A 77 10.37 0.91 22.54
CA HIS A 77 11.55 1.47 21.88
C HIS A 77 11.49 1.43 20.33
N LYS A 78 10.28 1.45 19.76
CA LYS A 78 10.03 1.49 18.33
C LYS A 78 8.98 2.55 18.04
N ILE A 79 9.18 3.35 17.00
CA ILE A 79 8.22 4.35 16.56
C ILE A 79 6.97 3.68 15.99
N ILE A 80 7.12 2.50 15.38
CA ILE A 80 6.04 1.68 14.84
C ILE A 80 6.03 0.34 15.54
N ASN A 81 4.90 0.00 16.16
CA ASN A 81 4.66 -1.29 16.77
C ASN A 81 3.76 -2.15 15.84
N LEU A 82 4.40 -2.80 14.84
CA LEU A 82 3.69 -3.66 13.90
C LEU A 82 3.06 -4.89 14.58
N ASP A 83 3.66 -5.39 15.66
CA ASP A 83 3.11 -6.54 16.38
C ASP A 83 1.73 -6.22 16.97
N LYS A 84 1.57 -5.02 17.53
CA LYS A 84 0.26 -4.55 17.99
C LYS A 84 -0.73 -4.43 16.83
N MET A 85 -0.33 -3.81 15.72
CA MET A 85 -1.19 -3.64 14.56
C MET A 85 -1.63 -4.97 13.95
N VAL A 86 -0.70 -5.92 13.86
CA VAL A 86 -0.90 -7.16 13.11
C VAL A 86 -1.44 -8.28 13.99
N TYR A 87 -0.96 -8.45 15.23
CA TYR A 87 -1.32 -9.58 16.07
C TYR A 87 -2.32 -9.26 17.19
N GLU A 88 -2.52 -7.98 17.55
CA GLU A 88 -3.51 -7.63 18.58
C GLU A 88 -4.80 -7.05 17.98
N TYR A 89 -4.70 -6.13 17.04
CA TYR A 89 -5.87 -5.47 16.43
C TYR A 89 -6.89 -6.45 15.84
N PRO A 90 -6.48 -7.50 15.07
CA PRO A 90 -7.42 -8.44 14.48
C PRO A 90 -8.25 -9.24 15.48
N TYR A 91 -7.77 -9.38 16.71
CA TYR A 91 -8.45 -10.16 17.75
C TYR A 91 -9.10 -9.31 18.85
N LYS A 92 -8.78 -8.01 18.92
CA LYS A 92 -9.23 -7.14 20.03
C LYS A 92 -9.94 -5.88 19.52
N GLN A 93 -9.17 -4.84 19.15
CA GLN A 93 -9.70 -3.49 18.88
C GLN A 93 -10.43 -3.39 17.53
N PHE A 94 -9.92 -4.08 16.52
CA PHE A 94 -10.43 -4.04 15.15
C PHE A 94 -10.57 -5.45 14.60
N PRO A 95 -11.54 -6.23 15.09
CA PRO A 95 -11.70 -7.65 14.75
C PRO A 95 -11.67 -7.88 13.25
N PHE A 96 -10.92 -8.91 12.83
CA PHE A 96 -10.80 -9.30 11.44
C PHE A 96 -11.63 -10.54 11.16
N ASP A 97 -12.40 -10.52 10.09
CA ASP A 97 -13.23 -11.65 9.67
C ASP A 97 -12.41 -12.58 8.76
N PHE A 98 -11.66 -13.47 9.41
CA PHE A 98 -10.85 -14.49 8.72
C PHE A 98 -11.72 -15.44 7.88
N ASP A 99 -12.89 -15.79 8.38
CA ASP A 99 -13.82 -16.69 7.71
C ASP A 99 -14.29 -16.12 6.36
N THR A 100 -14.74 -14.87 6.33
CA THR A 100 -15.14 -14.21 5.10
C THR A 100 -13.93 -14.03 4.17
N TYR A 101 -12.76 -13.68 4.70
CA TYR A 101 -11.54 -13.54 3.92
C TYR A 101 -11.18 -14.84 3.21
N PHE A 102 -11.04 -15.96 3.94
CA PHE A 102 -10.63 -17.24 3.38
C PHE A 102 -11.68 -17.87 2.44
N LYS A 103 -12.96 -17.55 2.62
CA LYS A 103 -14.06 -18.02 1.78
C LYS A 103 -14.41 -17.08 0.62
N SER A 104 -13.68 -15.97 0.46
CA SER A 104 -14.03 -14.91 -0.50
C SER A 104 -14.00 -15.36 -1.96
N GLY A 105 -13.15 -16.34 -2.30
CA GLY A 105 -12.87 -16.75 -3.68
C GLY A 105 -12.03 -15.74 -4.47
N ILE A 106 -11.55 -14.66 -3.85
CA ILE A 106 -10.68 -13.67 -4.46
C ILE A 106 -9.22 -14.11 -4.30
N GLU A 107 -8.46 -14.11 -5.40
CA GLU A 107 -7.02 -14.32 -5.37
C GLU A 107 -6.35 -13.06 -4.83
N VAL A 108 -5.69 -13.16 -3.66
CA VAL A 108 -5.05 -12.02 -2.99
C VAL A 108 -3.56 -12.27 -2.85
N GLU A 109 -2.75 -11.28 -3.24
CA GLU A 109 -1.31 -11.31 -3.07
C GLU A 109 -0.79 -10.08 -2.32
N TYR A 110 0.27 -10.30 -1.56
CA TYR A 110 0.97 -9.27 -0.79
C TYR A 110 2.41 -9.20 -1.27
N ALA A 111 2.82 -8.04 -1.78
CA ALA A 111 4.19 -7.81 -2.19
C ALA A 111 5.09 -7.61 -0.98
N CYS A 112 6.20 -8.35 -0.91
CA CYS A 112 7.27 -8.18 0.07
C CYS A 112 8.61 -8.08 -0.67
N THR A 113 9.58 -7.37 -0.10
CA THR A 113 10.94 -7.33 -0.64
C THR A 113 11.80 -8.35 0.09
N CYS A 114 12.30 -9.34 -0.61
CA CYS A 114 13.23 -10.34 -0.06
C CYS A 114 14.58 -9.68 0.22
N CYS A 115 15.06 -9.77 1.46
CA CYS A 115 16.33 -9.16 1.85
C CYS A 115 17.54 -9.82 1.18
N GLU A 116 17.50 -11.13 0.98
CA GLU A 116 18.57 -11.90 0.38
C GLU A 116 18.78 -11.59 -1.11
N THR A 117 17.68 -11.28 -1.83
CA THR A 117 17.73 -11.11 -3.29
C THR A 117 17.49 -9.68 -3.75
N GLY A 118 16.94 -8.80 -2.89
CA GLY A 118 16.50 -7.46 -3.22
C GLY A 118 15.27 -7.42 -4.14
N LYS A 119 14.66 -8.56 -4.47
CA LYS A 119 13.53 -8.67 -5.40
C LYS A 119 12.19 -8.71 -4.69
N ALA A 120 11.13 -8.30 -5.39
CA ALA A 120 9.77 -8.52 -4.93
C ALA A 120 9.43 -10.00 -4.97
N GLU A 121 8.83 -10.49 -3.89
CA GLU A 121 8.18 -11.80 -3.81
C GLU A 121 6.73 -11.58 -3.35
N PHE A 122 5.82 -12.39 -3.90
CA PHE A 122 4.38 -12.22 -3.71
C PHE A 122 3.81 -13.40 -2.96
N PHE A 123 3.13 -13.11 -1.86
CA PHE A 123 2.59 -14.12 -0.96
C PHE A 123 1.07 -14.12 -0.95
N THR A 124 0.51 -15.30 -0.91
CA THR A 124 -0.92 -15.55 -0.66
C THR A 124 -1.10 -16.47 0.52
N GLU A 125 -2.26 -16.40 1.17
CA GLU A 125 -2.65 -17.32 2.23
C GLU A 125 -4.16 -17.54 2.21
N SER A 126 -4.56 -18.79 2.32
CA SER A 126 -5.98 -19.21 2.16
C SER A 126 -6.59 -19.94 3.37
N SER A 127 -5.80 -20.19 4.43
CA SER A 127 -6.27 -21.03 5.55
C SER A 127 -5.59 -20.77 6.91
N ASP A 128 -4.35 -20.28 6.92
CA ASP A 128 -3.58 -20.07 8.16
C ASP A 128 -3.61 -18.58 8.56
N GLU A 129 -4.39 -18.26 9.59
CA GLU A 129 -4.50 -16.90 10.13
C GLU A 129 -3.14 -16.33 10.55
N LYS A 130 -2.32 -17.13 11.24
CA LYS A 130 -1.03 -16.67 11.75
C LYS A 130 -0.06 -16.37 10.60
N ARG A 131 -0.03 -17.22 9.58
CA ARG A 131 0.81 -17.00 8.39
C ARG A 131 0.33 -15.77 7.60
N LEU A 132 -1.00 -15.59 7.43
CA LEU A 132 -1.57 -14.39 6.81
C LEU A 132 -1.13 -13.12 7.55
N LEU A 133 -1.20 -13.12 8.89
CA LEU A 133 -0.77 -11.98 9.69
C LEU A 133 0.74 -11.75 9.60
N THR A 134 1.54 -12.80 9.50
CA THR A 134 3.00 -12.69 9.30
C THR A 134 3.33 -12.07 7.93
N ILE A 135 2.61 -12.46 6.88
CA ILE A 135 2.72 -11.85 5.54
C ILE A 135 2.33 -10.36 5.61
N ALA A 136 1.22 -10.03 6.30
CA ALA A 136 0.78 -8.65 6.48
C ALA A 136 1.83 -7.81 7.24
N LYS A 137 2.52 -8.40 8.23
CA LYS A 137 3.65 -7.76 8.91
C LYS A 137 4.81 -7.53 7.97
N ALA A 138 5.19 -8.53 7.18
CA ALA A 138 6.33 -8.44 6.26
C ALA A 138 6.13 -7.32 5.22
N THR A 139 4.96 -7.29 4.56
CA THR A 139 4.66 -6.25 3.56
C THR A 139 4.66 -4.84 4.14
N CYS A 140 4.39 -4.67 5.47
CA CYS A 140 4.35 -3.39 6.17
C CYS A 140 5.66 -3.03 6.90
N SER A 141 6.68 -3.89 6.87
CA SER A 141 7.93 -3.67 7.62
C SER A 141 8.85 -2.67 6.92
N VAL A 142 8.63 -1.38 7.21
CA VAL A 142 9.39 -0.26 6.61
C VAL A 142 10.86 -0.32 7.02
N PRO A 143 11.82 -0.26 6.08
CA PRO A 143 13.24 -0.21 6.39
C PRO A 143 13.59 0.93 7.35
N MET A 144 14.55 0.70 8.21
CA MET A 144 15.04 1.58 9.29
C MET A 144 14.07 1.73 10.48
N LEU A 145 12.77 1.49 10.30
CA LEU A 145 11.75 1.62 11.35
C LEU A 145 11.30 0.26 11.91
N CYS A 146 11.48 -0.80 11.14
CA CYS A 146 11.06 -2.16 11.49
C CYS A 146 12.18 -3.16 11.21
N ASP A 147 12.17 -4.25 11.98
CA ASP A 147 13.08 -5.37 11.72
C ASP A 147 12.60 -6.19 10.51
N PRO A 148 13.50 -6.87 9.79
CA PRO A 148 13.12 -7.86 8.81
C PRO A 148 12.24 -8.97 9.43
N VAL A 149 11.25 -9.42 8.70
CA VAL A 149 10.33 -10.50 9.11
C VAL A 149 10.78 -11.79 8.46
N GLU A 150 10.98 -12.83 9.28
CA GLU A 150 11.24 -14.17 8.77
C GLU A 150 9.94 -14.81 8.27
N LEU A 151 9.95 -15.28 7.02
CA LEU A 151 8.85 -15.98 6.38
C LEU A 151 9.45 -17.05 5.43
N ASP A 152 9.02 -18.29 5.59
CA ASP A 152 9.46 -19.43 4.76
C ASP A 152 11.00 -19.55 4.65
N GLY A 153 11.74 -19.23 5.74
CA GLY A 153 13.20 -19.37 5.85
C GLY A 153 14.02 -18.25 5.19
N LYS A 154 13.36 -17.15 4.77
CA LYS A 154 14.00 -15.94 4.28
C LYS A 154 13.53 -14.71 5.08
N HIS A 155 14.19 -13.58 4.87
CA HIS A 155 13.86 -12.32 5.53
C HIS A 155 13.23 -11.33 4.55
N TYR A 156 12.18 -10.65 5.02
CA TYR A 156 11.40 -9.73 4.18
C TYR A 156 11.21 -8.38 4.87
N LEU A 157 11.22 -7.35 4.05
CA LEU A 157 10.83 -5.99 4.38
C LEU A 157 9.75 -5.49 3.42
N ASP A 158 9.29 -4.25 3.64
CA ASP A 158 8.20 -3.61 2.89
C ASP A 158 8.35 -3.80 1.38
N GLY A 159 7.30 -4.29 0.75
CA GLY A 159 7.27 -4.59 -0.69
C GLY A 159 7.53 -3.38 -1.57
N SER A 160 7.25 -2.18 -1.07
CA SER A 160 7.43 -0.94 -1.82
C SER A 160 8.89 -0.59 -2.13
N ILE A 161 9.87 -1.37 -1.60
CA ILE A 161 11.28 -1.19 -1.95
C ILE A 161 11.54 -1.74 -3.34
N ALA A 162 11.15 -2.97 -3.61
CA ALA A 162 11.37 -3.63 -4.89
C ALA A 162 10.26 -3.32 -5.91
N ASP A 163 8.97 -3.31 -5.47
CA ASP A 163 7.83 -3.04 -6.34
C ASP A 163 6.72 -2.30 -5.56
N SER A 164 6.57 -1.01 -5.82
CA SER A 164 5.58 -0.17 -5.13
C SER A 164 4.17 -0.28 -5.72
N ILE A 165 4.06 -0.67 -7.01
CA ILE A 165 2.80 -0.75 -7.77
C ILE A 165 2.94 -1.92 -8.75
N PRO A 166 2.64 -3.16 -8.35
CA PRO A 166 2.99 -4.38 -9.07
C PRO A 166 2.13 -4.61 -10.33
N ILE A 167 2.26 -3.71 -11.31
CA ILE A 167 1.51 -3.75 -12.57
C ILE A 167 1.95 -4.93 -13.43
N GLU A 168 3.27 -5.09 -13.65
CA GLU A 168 3.80 -6.18 -14.47
C GLU A 168 3.42 -7.52 -13.89
N HIS A 169 3.55 -7.69 -12.57
CA HIS A 169 3.14 -8.91 -11.88
C HIS A 169 1.64 -9.21 -12.08
N ALA A 170 0.76 -8.21 -11.94
CA ALA A 170 -0.67 -8.42 -12.16
C ALA A 170 -0.99 -8.85 -13.61
N LEU A 171 -0.27 -8.30 -14.60
CA LEU A 171 -0.41 -8.71 -16.00
C LEU A 171 0.10 -10.14 -16.22
N GLU A 172 1.23 -10.53 -15.61
CA GLU A 172 1.77 -11.89 -15.62
C GLU A 172 0.82 -12.91 -14.98
N LYS A 173 0.03 -12.50 -13.98
CA LYS A 173 -1.07 -13.28 -13.38
C LYS A 173 -2.31 -13.40 -14.28
N GLY A 174 -2.22 -12.93 -15.51
CA GLY A 174 -3.27 -13.05 -16.51
C GLY A 174 -4.39 -11.99 -16.36
N CYS A 175 -4.12 -10.87 -15.68
CA CYS A 175 -5.03 -9.75 -15.74
C CYS A 175 -4.92 -9.08 -17.12
N ASP A 176 -6.05 -8.95 -17.81
CA ASP A 176 -6.13 -8.26 -19.11
C ASP A 176 -6.01 -6.74 -18.93
N ARG A 177 -6.45 -6.25 -17.76
CA ARG A 177 -6.45 -4.84 -17.36
C ARG A 177 -6.48 -4.70 -15.85
N VAL A 178 -6.18 -3.49 -15.35
CA VAL A 178 -6.01 -3.23 -13.92
C VAL A 178 -6.71 -1.96 -13.46
N VAL A 179 -7.29 -2.00 -12.25
CA VAL A 179 -7.68 -0.82 -11.49
C VAL A 179 -6.56 -0.55 -10.49
N ILE A 180 -6.04 0.67 -10.47
CA ILE A 180 -4.91 1.05 -9.63
C ILE A 180 -5.34 2.15 -8.68
N VAL A 181 -5.18 1.93 -7.37
CA VAL A 181 -5.44 2.95 -6.36
C VAL A 181 -4.11 3.46 -5.80
N MET A 182 -3.82 4.72 -6.09
CA MET A 182 -2.62 5.42 -5.66
C MET A 182 -2.85 6.14 -4.33
N THR A 183 -1.78 6.35 -3.57
CA THR A 183 -1.82 7.08 -2.29
C THR A 183 -1.27 8.51 -2.39
N LYS A 184 -0.86 8.91 -3.59
CA LYS A 184 -0.27 10.22 -3.90
C LYS A 184 -1.05 10.90 -5.01
N PRO A 185 -1.17 12.25 -4.97
CA PRO A 185 -2.01 13.00 -5.91
C PRO A 185 -1.46 13.03 -7.32
N ASP A 186 -0.13 13.02 -7.49
CA ASP A 186 0.51 13.11 -8.79
C ASP A 186 1.72 12.18 -8.85
N THR A 187 2.11 11.87 -10.07
CA THR A 187 3.34 11.16 -10.44
C THR A 187 4.61 11.88 -9.97
N ASN A 188 4.50 13.16 -9.60
CA ASN A 188 5.63 14.00 -9.18
C ASN A 188 5.99 13.90 -7.69
N VAL A 189 5.20 13.19 -6.88
CA VAL A 189 5.58 12.92 -5.49
C VAL A 189 6.47 11.68 -5.47
N ALA A 190 7.78 11.91 -5.43
CA ALA A 190 8.76 10.84 -5.39
C ALA A 190 8.54 9.91 -4.18
N PRO A 191 8.81 8.62 -4.30
CA PRO A 191 8.88 7.74 -3.15
C PRO A 191 10.05 8.13 -2.25
N THR A 192 10.09 7.61 -1.01
CA THR A 192 11.23 7.81 -0.11
C THR A 192 12.54 7.51 -0.83
N ASN A 193 13.45 8.48 -0.85
CA ASN A 193 14.75 8.33 -1.49
C ASN A 193 15.78 7.84 -0.47
N TYR A 194 15.94 6.53 -0.37
CA TYR A 194 16.89 5.90 0.55
C TYR A 194 18.36 6.19 0.22
N ALA A 195 18.69 6.70 -0.97
CA ALA A 195 20.06 7.09 -1.29
C ALA A 195 20.56 8.22 -0.39
N LYS A 196 19.67 9.08 0.14
CA LYS A 196 20.01 10.08 1.17
C LYS A 196 20.55 9.44 2.46
N PHE A 197 20.13 8.22 2.78
CA PHE A 197 20.47 7.47 4.00
C PHE A 197 21.45 6.31 3.74
N ARG A 198 22.18 6.33 2.60
CA ARG A 198 23.01 5.22 2.14
C ARG A 198 23.95 4.65 3.19
N LYS A 199 24.57 5.51 4.01
CA LYS A 199 25.51 5.05 5.07
C LYS A 199 24.79 4.25 6.15
N VAL A 200 23.61 4.69 6.56
CA VAL A 200 22.79 4.04 7.57
C VAL A 200 22.24 2.71 7.02
N ILE A 201 21.69 2.73 5.81
CA ILE A 201 21.18 1.53 5.13
C ILE A 201 22.29 0.47 4.97
N ASN A 202 23.48 0.86 4.50
CA ASN A 202 24.63 -0.05 4.39
C ASN A 202 25.03 -0.65 5.73
N HIS A 203 24.97 0.12 6.81
CA HIS A 203 25.32 -0.37 8.13
C HIS A 203 24.26 -1.34 8.69
N MET A 204 22.99 -0.96 8.63
CA MET A 204 21.88 -1.76 9.15
C MET A 204 21.71 -3.07 8.38
N TYR A 205 21.83 -3.02 7.07
CA TYR A 205 21.58 -4.17 6.17
C TYR A 205 22.85 -4.73 5.54
N LYS A 206 23.99 -4.65 6.25
CA LYS A 206 25.30 -5.13 5.78
C LYS A 206 25.30 -6.60 5.35
N ASN A 207 24.42 -7.42 5.91
CA ASN A 207 24.26 -8.83 5.56
C ASN A 207 23.35 -9.07 4.33
N TYR A 208 22.74 -8.01 3.80
CA TYR A 208 21.78 -8.06 2.69
C TYR A 208 22.15 -7.05 1.59
N PRO A 209 23.29 -7.22 0.91
CA PRO A 209 23.77 -6.25 -0.08
C PRO A 209 22.78 -6.04 -1.24
N ALA A 210 22.09 -7.10 -1.70
CA ALA A 210 21.08 -6.99 -2.75
C ALA A 210 19.87 -6.13 -2.32
N PHE A 211 19.48 -6.20 -1.04
CA PHE A 211 18.45 -5.32 -0.50
C PHE A 211 18.90 -3.85 -0.48
N VAL A 212 20.16 -3.62 -0.13
CA VAL A 212 20.75 -2.26 -0.17
C VAL A 212 20.67 -1.68 -1.58
N ASP A 213 21.05 -2.47 -2.59
CA ASP A 213 20.98 -2.05 -3.99
C ASP A 213 19.52 -1.73 -4.41
N ALA A 214 18.56 -2.59 -4.03
CA ALA A 214 17.14 -2.33 -4.27
C ALA A 214 16.66 -1.01 -3.63
N CYS A 215 17.13 -0.68 -2.41
CA CYS A 215 16.85 0.61 -1.78
C CYS A 215 17.40 1.79 -2.59
N MET A 216 18.57 1.64 -3.20
CA MET A 216 19.19 2.70 -4.01
C MET A 216 18.47 2.90 -5.35
N GLU A 217 17.98 1.83 -5.95
CA GLU A 217 17.28 1.84 -7.25
C GLU A 217 15.79 2.20 -7.15
N ARG A 218 15.23 2.23 -5.95
CA ARG A 218 13.79 2.38 -5.69
C ARG A 218 13.13 3.51 -6.46
N VAL A 219 13.76 4.70 -6.48
CA VAL A 219 13.19 5.89 -7.15
C VAL A 219 13.13 5.69 -8.66
N GLU A 220 14.18 5.12 -9.24
CA GLU A 220 14.23 4.83 -10.68
C GLU A 220 13.18 3.79 -11.07
N ASN A 221 13.08 2.70 -10.31
CA ASN A 221 12.10 1.64 -10.56
C ASN A 221 10.66 2.16 -10.41
N TYR A 222 10.39 2.98 -9.39
CA TYR A 222 9.09 3.64 -9.22
C TYR A 222 8.72 4.48 -10.46
N ASN A 223 9.64 5.29 -10.97
CA ASN A 223 9.39 6.13 -12.14
C ASN A 223 9.12 5.31 -13.41
N LYS A 224 9.80 4.15 -13.59
CA LYS A 224 9.51 3.22 -14.68
C LYS A 224 8.08 2.66 -14.58
N THR A 225 7.65 2.29 -13.37
CA THR A 225 6.30 1.80 -13.14
C THR A 225 5.24 2.87 -13.40
N ILE A 226 5.50 4.13 -13.00
CA ILE A 226 4.61 5.25 -13.34
C ILE A 226 4.46 5.43 -14.85
N ALA A 227 5.56 5.39 -15.60
CA ALA A 227 5.52 5.51 -17.06
C ALA A 227 4.71 4.34 -17.70
N LEU A 228 4.83 3.14 -17.17
CA LEU A 228 4.01 1.99 -17.59
C LEU A 228 2.52 2.21 -17.26
N MET A 229 2.22 2.67 -16.05
CA MET A 229 0.85 2.99 -15.63
C MET A 229 0.20 4.01 -16.56
N ASP A 230 0.88 5.12 -16.84
CA ASP A 230 0.38 6.18 -17.73
C ASP A 230 0.16 5.67 -19.17
N LYS A 231 1.02 4.76 -19.63
CA LYS A 231 0.84 4.09 -20.94
C LYS A 231 -0.42 3.24 -20.94
N LEU A 232 -0.63 2.40 -19.93
CA LEU A 232 -1.78 1.52 -19.85
C LEU A 232 -3.09 2.30 -19.64
N GLU A 233 -3.06 3.43 -18.93
CA GLU A 233 -4.20 4.32 -18.78
C GLU A 233 -4.60 4.91 -20.14
N ARG A 234 -3.65 5.41 -20.93
CA ARG A 234 -3.90 5.88 -22.32
C ARG A 234 -4.42 4.78 -23.26
N GLU A 235 -4.00 3.53 -23.05
CA GLU A 235 -4.48 2.37 -23.81
C GLU A 235 -5.85 1.86 -23.35
N GLY A 236 -6.45 2.43 -22.28
CA GLY A 236 -7.67 1.96 -21.67
C GLY A 236 -7.55 0.64 -20.90
N LYS A 237 -6.33 0.21 -20.64
CA LYS A 237 -6.02 -1.02 -19.89
C LYS A 237 -5.82 -0.79 -18.39
N ALA A 238 -5.65 0.45 -17.97
CA ALA A 238 -5.62 0.82 -16.55
C ALA A 238 -6.69 1.87 -16.26
N PHE A 239 -7.37 1.72 -15.12
CA PHE A 239 -8.23 2.72 -14.51
C PHE A 239 -7.55 3.21 -13.24
N VAL A 240 -7.03 4.45 -13.26
CA VAL A 240 -6.23 4.98 -12.16
C VAL A 240 -7.07 5.89 -11.29
N ILE A 241 -7.03 5.63 -9.98
CA ILE A 241 -7.68 6.44 -8.94
C ILE A 241 -6.58 7.00 -8.05
N ARG A 242 -6.41 8.32 -8.07
CA ARG A 242 -5.38 9.01 -7.27
C ARG A 242 -5.96 10.22 -6.55
N PRO A 243 -5.42 10.63 -5.38
CA PRO A 243 -5.85 11.85 -4.70
C PRO A 243 -5.76 13.07 -5.63
N GLN A 244 -6.75 13.96 -5.55
CA GLN A 244 -6.80 15.24 -6.30
C GLN A 244 -6.55 16.43 -5.38
N ILE A 245 -6.21 16.17 -4.12
CA ILE A 245 -5.82 17.16 -3.11
C ILE A 245 -4.41 16.84 -2.61
N PRO A 246 -3.69 17.80 -2.01
CA PRO A 246 -2.40 17.54 -1.39
C PRO A 246 -2.50 16.37 -0.40
N THR A 247 -1.52 15.46 -0.45
CA THR A 247 -1.49 14.33 0.47
C THR A 247 -0.98 14.76 1.85
N ILE A 248 -1.23 13.93 2.85
CA ILE A 248 -0.74 14.09 4.23
C ILE A 248 0.61 13.40 4.41
N SER A 249 1.30 13.64 5.54
CA SER A 249 2.48 12.87 5.92
C SER A 249 2.15 11.38 6.04
N LYS A 250 3.13 10.51 5.74
CA LYS A 250 3.03 9.06 5.99
C LYS A 250 2.81 8.74 7.48
N PHE A 251 3.22 9.67 8.36
CA PHE A 251 3.14 9.56 9.81
C PHE A 251 2.19 10.58 10.42
N GLU A 252 1.20 11.07 9.65
CA GLU A 252 0.19 12.02 10.13
C GLU A 252 -0.56 11.47 11.35
N GLN A 253 -0.80 12.33 12.33
CA GLN A 253 -1.53 12.02 13.56
C GLN A 253 -2.74 12.93 13.80
N ASP A 254 -2.96 13.92 12.95
CA ASP A 254 -4.17 14.77 13.03
C ASP A 254 -5.35 14.00 12.41
N SER A 255 -6.22 13.51 13.28
CA SER A 255 -7.44 12.78 12.89
C SER A 255 -8.31 13.56 11.88
N ARG A 256 -8.32 14.88 11.90
CA ARG A 256 -9.09 15.71 10.97
C ARG A 256 -8.52 15.59 9.55
N LYS A 257 -7.19 15.71 9.40
CA LYS A 257 -6.50 15.56 8.10
C LYS A 257 -6.63 14.13 7.57
N ILE A 258 -6.48 13.14 8.46
CA ILE A 258 -6.66 11.72 8.11
C ILE A 258 -8.06 11.49 7.56
N MET A 259 -9.10 11.95 8.28
CA MET A 259 -10.49 11.74 7.87
C MET A 259 -10.91 12.63 6.68
N GLU A 260 -10.25 13.75 6.44
CA GLU A 260 -10.42 14.55 5.24
C GLU A 260 -9.95 13.79 4.00
N LEU A 261 -8.77 13.17 4.07
CA LEU A 261 -8.23 12.35 2.99
C LEU A 261 -9.09 11.08 2.74
N TYR A 262 -9.63 10.46 3.81
CA TYR A 262 -10.61 9.38 3.68
C TYR A 262 -11.85 9.81 2.90
N ARG A 263 -12.48 10.91 3.33
CA ARG A 263 -13.69 11.44 2.67
C ARG A 263 -13.42 11.82 1.23
N HIS A 264 -12.20 12.34 0.95
CA HIS A 264 -11.81 12.61 -0.42
C HIS A 264 -11.78 11.35 -1.27
N GLY A 265 -11.16 10.25 -0.81
CA GLY A 265 -11.15 8.96 -1.52
C GLY A 265 -12.56 8.42 -1.77
N TYR A 266 -13.40 8.44 -0.73
CA TYR A 266 -14.78 8.00 -0.81
C TYR A 266 -15.60 8.82 -1.83
N THR A 267 -15.54 10.15 -1.71
CA THR A 267 -16.32 11.07 -2.59
C THR A 267 -15.80 11.04 -4.03
N LEU A 268 -14.49 10.92 -4.23
CA LEU A 268 -13.90 10.79 -5.56
C LEU A 268 -14.39 9.51 -6.24
N MET A 269 -14.37 8.39 -5.52
CA MET A 269 -14.86 7.12 -6.06
C MET A 269 -16.37 7.16 -6.32
N ASP A 270 -17.14 7.80 -5.45
CA ASP A 270 -18.58 8.01 -5.67
C ASP A 270 -18.86 8.74 -6.98
N LYS A 271 -18.14 9.83 -7.25
CA LYS A 271 -18.25 10.61 -8.50
C LYS A 271 -17.82 9.83 -9.74
N ARG A 272 -16.83 8.94 -9.61
CA ARG A 272 -16.26 8.15 -10.71
C ARG A 272 -16.88 6.76 -10.83
N LEU A 273 -17.88 6.44 -10.01
CA LEU A 273 -18.44 5.09 -9.93
C LEU A 273 -19.02 4.61 -11.28
N MET A 274 -19.82 5.44 -11.92
CA MET A 274 -20.42 5.11 -13.23
C MET A 274 -19.35 5.00 -14.32
N GLU A 275 -18.34 5.86 -14.31
CA GLU A 275 -17.18 5.77 -15.20
C GLU A 275 -16.45 4.43 -15.05
N LEU A 276 -16.22 3.99 -13.79
CA LEU A 276 -15.60 2.70 -13.51
C LEU A 276 -16.49 1.52 -13.99
N VAL A 277 -17.79 1.58 -13.74
CA VAL A 277 -18.74 0.55 -14.20
C VAL A 277 -18.72 0.43 -15.72
N ASP A 278 -18.82 1.55 -16.43
CA ASP A 278 -18.75 1.58 -17.89
C ASP A 278 -17.41 1.06 -18.41
N TRP A 279 -16.29 1.48 -17.78
CA TRP A 279 -14.97 0.98 -18.11
C TRP A 279 -14.87 -0.54 -17.88
N ASN A 280 -15.39 -1.06 -16.75
CA ASN A 280 -15.44 -2.50 -16.47
C ASN A 280 -16.21 -3.28 -17.53
N GLU A 281 -17.22 -2.70 -18.12
CA GLU A 281 -18.04 -3.30 -19.18
C GLU A 281 -17.52 -3.02 -20.59
N GLY A 282 -16.40 -2.28 -20.71
CA GLY A 282 -15.79 -1.93 -21.99
C GLY A 282 -16.59 -0.90 -22.82
N ARG A 283 -17.43 -0.09 -22.14
CA ARG A 283 -18.30 0.91 -22.80
C ARG A 283 -17.71 2.31 -22.87
N THR A 284 -16.70 2.61 -22.05
CA THR A 284 -16.15 3.98 -21.94
C THR A 284 -15.03 4.21 -22.95
N PRO A 285 -15.11 5.24 -23.80
CA PRO A 285 -13.94 5.72 -24.56
C PRO A 285 -12.89 6.24 -23.58
N VAL A 286 -11.63 5.99 -23.85
CA VAL A 286 -10.51 6.53 -23.07
C VAL A 286 -10.45 8.04 -23.27
N HIS A 287 -11.01 8.81 -22.34
CA HIS A 287 -10.77 10.25 -22.29
C HIS A 287 -9.53 10.51 -21.41
N VAL A 288 -8.42 10.73 -22.09
CA VAL A 288 -7.19 11.20 -21.43
C VAL A 288 -7.23 12.71 -21.42
N GLU A 289 -7.58 13.32 -20.30
CA GLU A 289 -7.18 14.71 -20.08
C GLU A 289 -5.66 14.72 -19.88
N ASN A 290 -4.97 15.47 -20.75
CA ASN A 290 -3.54 15.72 -20.62
C ASN A 290 -3.26 16.46 -19.31
N VAL A 291 -2.95 15.74 -18.26
CA VAL A 291 -2.41 16.31 -17.02
C VAL A 291 -0.92 16.57 -17.28
N GLY A 292 -0.58 17.84 -17.50
CA GLY A 292 0.81 18.26 -17.67
C GLY A 292 1.63 17.93 -16.42
N HIS A 293 2.77 17.30 -16.63
CA HIS A 293 3.67 16.94 -15.53
C HIS A 293 4.38 18.20 -14.99
N ALA A 294 4.12 18.54 -13.73
CA ALA A 294 4.95 19.48 -12.98
C ALA A 294 6.13 18.74 -12.30
N PRO A 295 7.30 19.36 -12.11
CA PRO A 295 8.47 18.68 -11.54
C PRO A 295 8.25 18.30 -10.06
N ALA A 296 8.78 17.13 -9.69
CA ALA A 296 8.64 16.54 -8.37
C ALA A 296 9.18 17.46 -7.25
N LEU A 297 8.33 17.78 -6.27
CA LEU A 297 8.77 18.35 -5.00
C LEU A 297 9.18 17.21 -4.06
N ALA A 298 10.38 17.28 -3.50
CA ALA A 298 10.92 16.27 -2.59
C ALA A 298 10.06 16.15 -1.31
N GLU A 299 9.89 14.92 -0.80
CA GLU A 299 9.24 14.65 0.48
C GLU A 299 10.20 15.03 1.63
N GLU A 300 10.35 16.33 1.95
CA GLU A 300 11.25 16.77 3.02
C GLU A 300 10.73 16.45 4.44
N MET A 301 9.40 16.42 4.63
CA MET A 301 8.81 16.23 5.97
C MET A 301 8.86 14.78 6.50
N ASP A 302 8.95 13.77 5.64
CA ASP A 302 9.01 12.36 6.08
C ASP A 302 10.44 11.90 6.40
N ASP A 303 11.46 12.64 5.93
CA ASP A 303 12.87 12.34 6.18
C ASP A 303 13.26 12.56 7.66
N GLU A 304 12.61 13.47 8.39
CA GLU A 304 12.88 13.73 9.82
C GLU A 304 12.55 12.52 10.72
N VAL A 305 11.50 11.76 10.40
CA VAL A 305 11.13 10.57 11.18
C VAL A 305 12.13 9.43 10.98
N LEU A 306 12.67 9.30 9.76
CA LEU A 306 13.69 8.31 9.44
C LEU A 306 15.03 8.62 10.12
N LEU A 307 15.38 9.90 10.29
CA LEU A 307 16.59 10.34 10.96
C LEU A 307 16.55 10.14 12.48
N ALA A 308 15.35 10.25 13.09
CA ALA A 308 15.17 10.09 14.53
C ALA A 308 15.26 8.62 15.02
N SER A 309 15.29 7.65 14.10
CA SER A 309 15.27 6.21 14.39
C SER A 309 16.61 5.50 14.11
N GLY A 310 17.62 6.21 13.57
CA GLY A 310 18.98 5.71 13.29
C GLY A 310 19.98 6.10 14.41
#